data_3c799776a1e74cc25ff5dc7f2c0a268c
#
_entry.id   3c799776a1e74cc25ff5dc7f2c0a268c
#
_cell.length_a   1.000
_cell.length_b   1.000
_cell.length_c   1.000
_cell.angle_alpha   90.00
_cell.angle_beta   90.00
_cell.angle_gamma   90.00
#
_symmetry.space_group_name_H-M   'P 1'
#
loop_
_entity.id
_entity.type
_entity.pdbx_description
1 polymer ?
#
loop_
_entity_poly.entity_id
_entity_poly.type
_entity_poly.pdbx_seq_one_letter_code
_entity_poly.pdbx_strand_id
1 'polypeptide(L)'
;MSPSMAFSGVKRASQARLFDPNRRRPLRKAMEEFLIHGVKYSFPPDIGSMTRGIPTAFTSPPLRDHFAYDSEDVYVWPHPKGHERGISFSPLYKSIPEVAMKDEKLYAALGLVDTLRLGRAREIKLAEKLLIDMLKYNA
;
A
#
# COMPACT_ATOMS: atom_id res chain seq x y z
N MET A 1 0.01 -12.41 9.31
CA MET A 1 -1.46 -12.42 9.30
C MET A 1 -1.96 -13.82 9.63
N SER A 2 -2.94 -13.94 10.49
CA SER A 2 -3.49 -15.24 10.84
C SER A 2 -4.42 -15.78 9.75
N PRO A 3 -4.60 -17.11 9.62
CA PRO A 3 -5.51 -17.68 8.64
C PRO A 3 -6.96 -17.17 8.78
N SER A 4 -7.44 -16.98 10.00
CA SER A 4 -8.80 -16.49 10.25
C SER A 4 -8.97 -15.03 9.80
N MET A 5 -7.95 -14.21 9.96
CA MET A 5 -7.97 -12.82 9.49
C MET A 5 -7.95 -12.75 7.96
N ALA A 6 -7.13 -13.60 7.33
CA ALA A 6 -7.09 -13.69 5.87
C ALA A 6 -8.44 -14.13 5.31
N PHE A 7 -9.08 -15.11 5.92
CA PHE A 7 -10.42 -15.56 5.52
C PHE A 7 -11.47 -14.44 5.64
N SER A 8 -11.46 -13.71 6.74
CA SER A 8 -12.37 -12.58 6.95
C SER A 8 -12.18 -11.48 5.91
N GLY A 9 -10.91 -11.19 5.57
CA GLY A 9 -10.57 -10.20 4.54
C GLY A 9 -11.08 -10.61 3.17
N VAL A 10 -10.90 -11.85 2.78
CA VAL A 10 -11.41 -12.40 1.50
C VAL A 10 -12.93 -12.31 1.46
N LYS A 11 -13.60 -12.66 2.55
CA LYS A 11 -15.05 -12.59 2.63
C LYS A 11 -15.56 -11.16 2.44
N ARG A 12 -14.93 -10.19 3.10
CA ARG A 12 -15.28 -8.77 2.95
C ARG A 12 -15.07 -8.28 1.52
N ALA A 13 -13.93 -8.64 0.91
CA ALA A 13 -13.63 -8.28 -0.46
C ALA A 13 -14.65 -8.87 -1.44
N SER A 14 -15.11 -10.10 -1.21
CA SER A 14 -16.15 -10.74 -2.02
C SER A 14 -17.49 -10.01 -1.90
N GLN A 15 -17.86 -9.62 -0.68
CA GLN A 15 -19.09 -8.87 -0.43
C GLN A 15 -19.06 -7.49 -1.10
N ALA A 16 -17.90 -6.84 -1.12
CA ALA A 16 -17.70 -5.56 -1.79
C ALA A 16 -17.52 -5.69 -3.31
N ARG A 17 -17.58 -6.91 -3.83
CA ARG A 17 -17.37 -7.21 -5.25
C ARG A 17 -15.98 -6.82 -5.76
N LEU A 18 -14.98 -6.91 -4.88
CA LEU A 18 -13.58 -6.68 -5.22
C LEU A 18 -12.83 -7.98 -5.50
N PHE A 19 -13.40 -9.11 -5.09
CA PHE A 19 -12.75 -10.41 -5.17
C PHE A 19 -13.74 -11.45 -5.72
N ASP A 20 -13.26 -12.30 -6.63
CA ASP A 20 -14.03 -13.41 -7.19
C ASP A 20 -13.73 -14.68 -6.37
N PRO A 21 -14.68 -15.15 -5.53
CA PRO A 21 -14.43 -16.31 -4.69
C PRO A 21 -14.30 -17.61 -5.47
N ASN A 22 -14.90 -17.69 -6.66
CA ASN A 22 -14.83 -18.89 -7.50
C ASN A 22 -13.47 -19.04 -8.17
N ARG A 23 -12.91 -17.96 -8.67
CA ARG A 23 -11.57 -17.93 -9.29
C ARG A 23 -10.46 -17.66 -8.29
N ARG A 24 -10.83 -17.29 -7.05
CA ARG A 24 -9.91 -16.98 -5.95
C ARG A 24 -8.90 -15.90 -6.32
N ARG A 25 -9.36 -14.83 -6.95
CA ARG A 25 -8.52 -13.69 -7.34
C ARG A 25 -9.32 -12.38 -7.34
N PRO A 26 -8.64 -11.23 -7.28
CA PRO A 26 -9.32 -9.93 -7.34
C PRO A 26 -10.10 -9.75 -8.65
N LEU A 27 -11.21 -9.04 -8.57
CA LEU A 27 -11.91 -8.54 -9.75
C LEU A 27 -11.16 -7.29 -10.19
N ARG A 28 -10.34 -7.42 -11.24
CA ARG A 28 -9.36 -6.41 -11.61
C ARG A 28 -9.92 -5.00 -11.75
N LYS A 29 -10.96 -4.81 -12.55
CA LYS A 29 -11.49 -3.47 -12.78
C LYS A 29 -12.10 -2.86 -11.52
N ALA A 30 -12.82 -3.66 -10.75
CA ALA A 30 -13.38 -3.21 -9.48
C ALA A 30 -12.29 -2.83 -8.49
N MET A 31 -11.21 -3.61 -8.44
CA MET A 31 -10.07 -3.32 -7.58
C MET A 31 -9.36 -2.05 -8.01
N GLU A 32 -9.15 -1.85 -9.33
CA GLU A 32 -8.58 -0.62 -9.86
C GLU A 32 -9.41 0.61 -9.44
N GLU A 33 -10.73 0.53 -9.61
CA GLU A 33 -11.63 1.62 -9.23
C GLU A 33 -11.52 1.94 -7.74
N PHE A 34 -11.52 0.92 -6.89
CA PHE A 34 -11.39 1.11 -5.46
C PHE A 34 -10.05 1.74 -5.08
N LEU A 35 -8.94 1.23 -5.62
CA LEU A 35 -7.61 1.73 -5.30
C LEU A 35 -7.42 3.17 -5.79
N ILE A 36 -7.92 3.50 -6.98
CA ILE A 36 -7.74 4.84 -7.55
C ILE A 36 -8.70 5.86 -6.92
N HIS A 37 -9.94 5.49 -6.68
CA HIS A 37 -10.97 6.44 -6.28
C HIS A 37 -11.48 6.30 -4.84
N GLY A 38 -11.29 5.17 -4.20
CA GLY A 38 -11.92 4.87 -2.92
C GLY A 38 -11.00 4.72 -1.72
N VAL A 39 -9.79 4.18 -1.92
CA VAL A 39 -8.93 3.79 -0.79
C VAL A 39 -8.55 4.98 0.09
N LYS A 40 -8.28 6.13 -0.49
CA LYS A 40 -7.90 7.34 0.26
C LYS A 40 -9.01 7.85 1.17
N TYR A 41 -10.26 7.57 0.83
CA TYR A 41 -11.41 7.97 1.65
C TYR A 41 -11.77 6.91 2.69
N SER A 42 -11.59 5.63 2.34
CA SER A 42 -11.90 4.52 3.24
C SER A 42 -10.80 4.28 4.28
N PHE A 43 -9.56 4.58 3.92
CA PHE A 43 -8.38 4.33 4.75
C PHE A 43 -7.44 5.54 4.75
N PRO A 44 -7.90 6.70 5.25
CA PRO A 44 -7.02 7.87 5.34
C PRO A 44 -5.84 7.55 6.27
N PRO A 45 -4.62 8.00 5.93
CA PRO A 45 -3.46 7.68 6.77
C PRO A 45 -3.43 8.54 8.02
N ASP A 46 -3.01 7.95 9.13
CA ASP A 46 -2.62 8.69 10.32
C ASP A 46 -1.14 9.05 10.18
N ILE A 47 -0.85 10.33 10.18
CA ILE A 47 0.51 10.87 10.05
C ILE A 47 0.99 11.30 11.42
N GLY A 48 2.16 10.80 11.84
CA GLY A 48 2.71 11.10 13.16
C GLY A 48 4.08 11.76 13.09
N SER A 49 4.78 11.73 14.22
CA SER A 49 6.12 12.30 14.33
C SER A 49 7.18 11.41 13.68
N MET A 50 8.40 11.93 13.61
CA MET A 50 9.55 11.17 13.09
C MET A 50 9.82 9.93 13.93
N THR A 51 10.05 8.81 13.25
CA THR A 51 10.32 7.53 13.91
C THR A 51 11.16 6.64 12.99
N ARG A 52 11.69 5.57 13.56
CA ARG A 52 12.36 4.52 12.78
C ARG A 52 11.31 3.60 12.17
N GLY A 53 11.53 3.20 10.92
CA GLY A 53 10.62 2.28 10.28
C GLY A 53 11.04 1.84 8.89
N ILE A 54 10.08 1.30 8.16
CA ILE A 54 10.25 0.78 6.82
C ILE A 54 9.65 1.80 5.84
N PRO A 55 10.42 2.31 4.86
CA PRO A 55 9.92 3.31 3.91
C PRO A 55 8.64 2.86 3.19
N THR A 56 7.69 3.77 3.08
CA THR A 56 6.43 3.53 2.37
C THR A 56 6.06 4.74 1.52
N ALA A 57 4.90 4.70 0.89
CA ALA A 57 4.41 5.71 -0.02
C ALA A 57 5.43 5.97 -1.15
N PHE A 58 5.58 7.21 -1.58
CA PHE A 58 6.49 7.52 -2.68
C PHE A 58 7.97 7.37 -2.32
N THR A 59 8.30 7.12 -1.07
CA THR A 59 9.69 6.82 -0.63
C THR A 59 9.99 5.33 -0.58
N SER A 60 9.03 4.47 -0.89
CA SER A 60 9.24 3.04 -1.07
C SER A 60 9.87 2.74 -2.43
N PRO A 61 10.47 1.55 -2.62
CA PRO A 61 11.26 1.24 -3.81
C PRO A 61 10.63 1.56 -5.17
N PRO A 62 9.35 1.27 -5.45
CA PRO A 62 8.80 1.50 -6.78
C PRO A 62 8.86 2.95 -7.25
N LEU A 63 8.76 3.91 -6.33
CA LEU A 63 8.69 5.33 -6.67
C LEU A 63 9.93 6.13 -6.25
N ARG A 64 10.72 5.59 -5.35
CA ARG A 64 11.80 6.35 -4.69
C ARG A 64 12.76 7.02 -5.66
N ASP A 65 13.13 6.34 -6.72
CA ASP A 65 14.10 6.85 -7.69
C ASP A 65 13.50 7.73 -8.78
N HIS A 66 12.17 7.89 -8.79
CA HIS A 66 11.48 8.69 -9.80
C HIS A 66 11.34 10.16 -9.44
N PHE A 67 11.55 10.50 -8.19
CA PHE A 67 11.38 11.86 -7.69
C PHE A 67 12.54 12.23 -6.78
N ALA A 68 12.88 13.52 -6.74
CA ALA A 68 13.83 14.03 -5.79
C ALA A 68 13.12 14.44 -4.50
N TYR A 69 13.62 13.97 -3.35
CA TYR A 69 13.11 14.41 -2.04
C TYR A 69 14.24 14.50 -1.04
N ASP A 70 13.99 15.32 -0.02
CA ASP A 70 14.88 15.46 1.11
C ASP A 70 14.60 14.35 2.14
N SER A 71 15.52 14.17 3.07
CA SER A 71 15.34 13.21 4.18
C SER A 71 14.10 13.49 5.03
N GLU A 72 13.60 14.73 4.99
CA GLU A 72 12.39 15.12 5.71
C GLU A 72 11.11 14.66 5.03
N ASP A 73 11.19 14.22 3.78
CA ASP A 73 10.04 13.75 3.01
C ASP A 73 9.84 12.24 3.05
N VAL A 74 10.67 11.53 3.82
CA VAL A 74 10.57 10.07 3.94
C VAL A 74 9.39 9.72 4.84
N TYR A 75 8.54 8.81 4.37
CA TYR A 75 7.44 8.24 5.15
C TYR A 75 7.77 6.79 5.49
N VAL A 76 7.52 6.39 6.72
CA VAL A 76 7.82 5.03 7.17
C VAL A 76 6.67 4.41 7.94
N TRP A 77 6.50 3.10 7.80
CA TRP A 77 5.72 2.33 8.77
C TRP A 77 6.59 2.14 10.01
N PRO A 78 6.16 2.60 11.18
CA PRO A 78 6.95 2.41 12.41
C PRO A 78 7.27 0.93 12.63
N HIS A 79 8.56 0.63 12.79
CA HIS A 79 9.00 -0.75 13.03
C HIS A 79 10.40 -0.75 13.66
N PRO A 80 10.64 -1.55 14.72
CA PRO A 80 11.93 -1.59 15.40
C PRO A 80 13.08 -2.11 14.53
N LYS A 81 12.78 -2.90 13.51
CA LYS A 81 13.77 -3.42 12.55
C LYS A 81 13.95 -2.55 11.32
N GLY A 82 13.29 -1.41 11.25
CA GLY A 82 13.45 -0.48 10.15
C GLY A 82 14.82 0.18 10.15
N HIS A 83 15.32 0.54 8.96
CA HIS A 83 16.65 1.12 8.78
C HIS A 83 16.64 2.61 8.46
N GLU A 84 15.48 3.22 8.36
CA GLU A 84 15.37 4.65 8.09
C GLU A 84 14.48 5.33 9.12
N ARG A 85 14.75 6.61 9.31
CA ARG A 85 13.88 7.50 10.08
C ARG A 85 13.05 8.32 9.11
N GLY A 86 11.77 8.42 9.39
CA GLY A 86 10.87 9.19 8.56
C GLY A 86 9.60 9.56 9.33
N ILE A 87 8.71 10.23 8.63
CA ILE A 87 7.41 10.60 9.18
C ILE A 87 6.58 9.32 9.35
N SER A 88 6.04 9.13 10.54
CA SER A 88 5.20 7.97 10.85
C SER A 88 3.96 7.95 9.96
N PHE A 89 3.75 6.83 9.28
CA PHE A 89 2.61 6.61 8.40
C PHE A 89 1.93 5.30 8.82
N SER A 90 0.67 5.38 9.21
CA SER A 90 -0.03 4.20 9.68
C SER A 90 -0.26 3.21 8.52
N PRO A 91 0.17 1.95 8.66
CA PRO A 91 -0.14 0.94 7.64
C PRO A 91 -1.64 0.63 7.61
N LEU A 92 -2.11 0.09 6.49
CA LEU A 92 -3.52 -0.34 6.34
C LEU A 92 -3.94 -1.31 7.45
N TYR A 93 -3.00 -2.12 7.90
CA TYR A 93 -3.20 -3.06 9.00
C TYR A 93 -1.89 -3.28 9.74
N LYS A 94 -1.95 -3.55 11.02
CA LYS A 94 -0.78 -3.64 11.90
C LYS A 94 0.26 -4.70 11.50
N SER A 95 -0.14 -5.77 10.84
CA SER A 95 0.77 -6.84 10.41
C SER A 95 1.43 -6.57 9.06
N ILE A 96 1.07 -5.51 8.36
CA ILE A 96 1.57 -5.21 7.03
C ILE A 96 3.09 -5.06 6.98
N PRO A 97 3.76 -4.33 7.89
CA PRO A 97 5.21 -4.22 7.82
C PRO A 97 5.92 -5.57 7.91
N GLU A 98 5.46 -6.46 8.76
CA GLU A 98 6.03 -7.80 8.91
C GLU A 98 5.89 -8.63 7.63
N VAL A 99 4.71 -8.61 7.03
CA VAL A 99 4.43 -9.36 5.81
C VAL A 99 5.22 -8.78 4.62
N ALA A 100 5.27 -7.46 4.50
CA ALA A 100 5.98 -6.78 3.43
C ALA A 100 7.48 -7.03 3.45
N MET A 101 8.08 -7.19 4.62
CA MET A 101 9.50 -7.52 4.76
C MET A 101 9.85 -8.88 4.16
N LYS A 102 8.88 -9.75 3.99
CA LYS A 102 9.07 -11.11 3.48
C LYS A 102 8.63 -11.28 2.03
N ASP A 103 8.04 -10.25 1.43
CA ASP A 103 7.48 -10.33 0.07
C ASP A 103 7.69 -9.00 -0.64
N GLU A 104 8.67 -8.96 -1.54
CA GLU A 104 9.03 -7.74 -2.27
C GLU A 104 7.91 -7.22 -3.16
N LYS A 105 7.15 -8.11 -3.81
CA LYS A 105 6.04 -7.71 -4.67
C LYS A 105 4.92 -7.08 -3.84
N LEU A 106 4.61 -7.68 -2.70
CA LEU A 106 3.60 -7.14 -1.81
C LEU A 106 4.06 -5.81 -1.23
N TYR A 107 5.33 -5.69 -0.83
CA TYR A 107 5.89 -4.44 -0.36
C TYR A 107 5.73 -3.34 -1.42
N ALA A 108 6.10 -3.64 -2.67
CA ALA A 108 5.95 -2.68 -3.76
C ALA A 108 4.50 -2.24 -3.93
N ALA A 109 3.57 -3.18 -3.96
CA ALA A 109 2.15 -2.88 -4.12
C ALA A 109 1.61 -2.01 -2.96
N LEU A 110 1.98 -2.35 -1.73
CA LEU A 110 1.51 -1.60 -0.56
C LEU A 110 2.08 -0.18 -0.50
N GLY A 111 3.33 0.00 -0.93
CA GLY A 111 3.92 1.34 -1.05
C GLY A 111 3.18 2.20 -2.07
N LEU A 112 2.77 1.62 -3.19
CA LEU A 112 1.98 2.31 -4.20
C LEU A 112 0.58 2.66 -3.66
N VAL A 113 -0.07 1.75 -2.96
CA VAL A 113 -1.37 2.01 -2.32
C VAL A 113 -1.25 3.14 -1.31
N ASP A 114 -0.20 3.16 -0.50
CA ASP A 114 0.02 4.23 0.47
C ASP A 114 0.26 5.58 -0.22
N THR A 115 0.89 5.58 -1.40
CA THR A 115 1.02 6.79 -2.20
C THR A 115 -0.36 7.37 -2.58
N LEU A 116 -1.29 6.51 -2.95
CA LEU A 116 -2.66 6.91 -3.24
C LEU A 116 -3.38 7.42 -1.98
N ARG A 117 -3.14 6.79 -0.83
CA ARG A 117 -3.70 7.23 0.45
C ARG A 117 -3.16 8.60 0.87
N LEU A 118 -1.89 8.88 0.59
CA LEU A 118 -1.26 10.15 0.93
C LEU A 118 -1.81 11.31 0.10
N GLY A 119 -2.14 11.07 -1.16
CA GLY A 119 -2.90 12.03 -1.96
C GLY A 119 -2.10 13.14 -2.64
N ARG A 120 -0.77 13.00 -2.81
CA ARG A 120 0.05 14.01 -3.50
C ARG A 120 -0.05 13.80 -5.01
N ALA A 121 -0.55 14.82 -5.73
CA ALA A 121 -0.95 14.71 -7.12
C ALA A 121 0.13 14.19 -8.08
N ARG A 122 1.38 14.61 -7.89
CA ARG A 122 2.49 14.24 -8.78
C ARG A 122 2.81 12.74 -8.69
N GLU A 123 2.86 12.24 -7.47
CA GLU A 123 3.19 10.85 -7.19
C GLU A 123 2.01 9.91 -7.48
N ILE A 124 0.79 10.40 -7.34
CA ILE A 124 -0.43 9.62 -7.58
C ILE A 124 -0.49 9.11 -9.02
N LYS A 125 -0.20 9.94 -10.00
CA LYS A 125 -0.29 9.54 -11.41
C LYS A 125 0.59 8.34 -11.72
N LEU A 126 1.82 8.35 -11.23
CA LEU A 126 2.74 7.23 -11.46
C LEU A 126 2.33 6.01 -10.64
N ALA A 127 1.88 6.20 -9.40
CA ALA A 127 1.41 5.11 -8.57
C ALA A 127 0.20 4.40 -9.19
N GLU A 128 -0.75 5.15 -9.72
CA GLU A 128 -1.92 4.59 -10.42
C GLU A 128 -1.49 3.70 -11.59
N LYS A 129 -0.60 4.23 -12.44
CA LYS A 129 -0.10 3.50 -13.60
C LYS A 129 0.57 2.20 -13.20
N LEU A 130 1.46 2.25 -12.21
CA LEU A 130 2.19 1.07 -11.76
C LEU A 130 1.27 0.02 -11.11
N LEU A 131 0.27 0.46 -10.33
CA LEU A 131 -0.70 -0.45 -9.74
C LEU A 131 -1.57 -1.12 -10.78
N ILE A 132 -2.05 -0.37 -11.77
CA ILE A 132 -2.85 -0.91 -12.87
C ILE A 132 -2.04 -1.97 -13.62
N ASP A 133 -0.77 -1.68 -13.91
CA ASP A 133 0.11 -2.64 -14.57
C ASP A 133 0.30 -3.90 -13.73
N MET A 134 0.50 -3.77 -12.41
CA MET A 134 0.63 -4.91 -11.52
C MET A 134 -0.64 -5.78 -11.50
N LEU A 135 -1.82 -5.17 -11.42
CA LEU A 135 -3.09 -5.89 -11.44
C LEU A 135 -3.31 -6.60 -12.77
N LYS A 136 -2.91 -5.95 -13.86
CA LYS A 136 -3.04 -6.51 -15.20
C LYS A 136 -2.19 -7.75 -15.41
N TYR A 137 -0.94 -7.73 -14.92
CA TYR A 137 0.00 -8.83 -15.13
C TYR A 137 -0.11 -9.93 -14.08
N ASN A 138 -0.70 -9.66 -12.93
CA ASN A 138 -0.81 -10.62 -11.82
C ASN A 138 -2.26 -11.09 -11.58
N ALA A 139 -3.17 -10.74 -12.46
CA ALA A 139 -4.57 -11.15 -12.34
C ALA A 139 -4.81 -12.55 -12.90
#